data_071814dfdbd05ef55d2a253047b11850
#
_entry.id   071814dfdbd05ef55d2a253047b11850
#
_cell.length_a   1.000
_cell.length_b   1.000
_cell.length_c   1.000
_cell.angle_alpha   90.00
_cell.angle_beta   90.00
_cell.angle_gamma   90.00
#
_symmetry.space_group_name_H-M   'P 1'
#
loop_
_entity.id
_entity.type
_entity.pdbx_description
1 polymer ?
#
loop_
_entity_poly.entity_id
_entity_poly.type
_entity_poly.pdbx_seq_one_letter_code
_entity_poly.pdbx_strand_id
1 'polypeptide(L)'
;MSVVPTLVPPPQPSLAPGEALVLWALRLGAAQPANGPLIDQELSLAYGPLDGPPAAGALARLAATLERHGRRKLRLAHPAEAAPTPDERAVLLLLAASQARDWALRDALLLWLVRPAGRDAAARAALALGAALDRGGHALPLARVG
;
A
#
# COMPACT_ATOMS: atom_id res chain seq x y z
N MET A 1 1.05 -42.41 -3.43
CA MET A 1 1.25 -41.69 -3.31
C MET A 1 1.43 -40.84 -3.17
N SER A 2 1.39 -40.71 -3.05
CA SER A 2 1.60 -39.88 -2.70
C SER A 2 1.58 -38.84 -2.93
N VAL A 3 0.98 -38.53 -3.06
CA VAL A 3 1.03 -37.48 -3.22
C VAL A 3 1.60 -36.73 -2.69
N VAL A 4 1.69 -36.10 -2.99
CA VAL A 4 2.66 -35.33 -2.49
C VAL A 4 2.16 -33.95 -2.22
N PRO A 5 1.38 -33.84 -1.27
CA PRO A 5 0.85 -32.55 -0.86
C PRO A 5 1.94 -31.55 -0.54
N THR A 6 3.09 -32.05 -0.18
CA THR A 6 4.24 -31.22 0.11
C THR A 6 4.77 -30.45 -1.10
N LEU A 7 4.36 -30.82 -2.31
CA LEU A 7 4.72 -30.07 -3.50
C LEU A 7 3.80 -28.87 -3.75
N VAL A 8 2.68 -28.85 -3.06
CA VAL A 8 1.78 -27.68 -3.13
C VAL A 8 2.24 -26.70 -2.07
N PRO A 9 2.68 -25.49 -2.46
CA PRO A 9 3.08 -24.51 -1.45
C PRO A 9 1.91 -24.20 -0.53
N PRO A 10 2.18 -23.92 0.76
CA PRO A 10 1.10 -23.50 1.65
C PRO A 10 0.38 -22.30 1.06
N PRO A 11 -0.95 -22.22 1.22
CA PRO A 11 -1.68 -21.07 0.70
C PRO A 11 -1.14 -19.79 1.32
N GLN A 12 -0.79 -18.83 0.48
CA GLN A 12 -0.42 -17.52 0.95
C GLN A 12 -1.68 -16.84 1.49
N PRO A 13 -1.56 -16.09 2.59
CA PRO A 13 -2.69 -15.29 3.01
C PRO A 13 -3.11 -14.39 1.87
N SER A 14 -4.37 -14.48 1.49
CA SER A 14 -4.88 -13.62 0.44
C SER A 14 -4.81 -12.16 0.88
N LEU A 15 -4.42 -11.28 -0.02
CA LEU A 15 -4.48 -9.86 0.23
C LEU A 15 -5.93 -9.41 0.28
N ALA A 16 -6.26 -8.51 1.19
CA ALA A 16 -7.55 -7.85 1.19
C ALA A 16 -7.69 -7.01 -0.09
N PRO A 17 -8.91 -6.76 -0.59
CA PRO A 17 -9.09 -6.01 -1.84
C PRO A 17 -8.38 -4.66 -1.86
N GLY A 18 -8.42 -3.91 -0.77
CA GLY A 18 -7.72 -2.63 -0.69
C GLY A 18 -6.20 -2.79 -0.72
N GLU A 19 -5.68 -3.84 -0.07
CA GLU A 19 -4.25 -4.15 -0.11
C GLU A 19 -3.80 -4.48 -1.53
N ALA A 20 -4.55 -5.32 -2.21
CA ALA A 20 -4.23 -5.73 -3.57
C ALA A 20 -4.20 -4.53 -4.52
N LEU A 21 -5.17 -3.63 -4.39
CA LEU A 21 -5.27 -2.45 -5.23
C LEU A 21 -4.11 -1.48 -4.98
N VAL A 22 -3.78 -1.23 -3.71
CA VAL A 22 -2.66 -0.36 -3.35
C VAL A 22 -1.34 -0.91 -3.89
N LEU A 23 -1.08 -2.21 -3.71
CA LEU A 23 0.14 -2.83 -4.22
C LEU A 23 0.22 -2.76 -5.73
N TRP A 24 -0.87 -3.06 -6.41
CA TRP A 24 -0.93 -2.97 -7.87
C TRP A 24 -0.55 -1.56 -8.33
N ALA A 25 -1.16 -0.54 -7.71
CA ALA A 25 -0.92 0.84 -8.08
C ALA A 25 0.52 1.30 -7.78
N LEU A 26 1.06 0.94 -6.61
CA LEU A 26 2.44 1.26 -6.25
C LEU A 26 3.43 0.65 -7.22
N ARG A 27 3.26 -0.63 -7.52
CA ARG A 27 4.16 -1.35 -8.43
C ARG A 27 4.09 -0.79 -9.84
N LEU A 28 2.89 -0.51 -10.31
CA LEU A 28 2.67 0.00 -11.64
C LEU A 28 3.26 1.40 -11.81
N GLY A 29 3.03 2.28 -10.84
CA GLY A 29 3.57 3.62 -10.85
C GLY A 29 5.10 3.65 -10.77
N ALA A 30 5.69 2.74 -9.98
CA ALA A 30 7.13 2.64 -9.86
C ALA A 30 7.76 2.07 -11.14
N ALA A 31 7.07 1.16 -11.83
CA ALA A 31 7.57 0.60 -13.07
C ALA A 31 7.64 1.63 -14.18
N GLN A 32 6.62 2.47 -14.32
CA GLN A 32 6.59 3.55 -15.30
C GLN A 32 5.71 4.70 -14.83
N PRO A 33 6.24 5.93 -14.74
CA PRO A 33 5.44 7.10 -14.39
C PRO A 33 4.26 7.33 -15.36
N ALA A 34 4.39 6.88 -16.61
CA ALA A 34 3.32 7.01 -17.60
C ALA A 34 2.05 6.23 -17.24
N ASN A 35 2.13 5.33 -16.26
CA ASN A 35 0.96 4.57 -15.80
C ASN A 35 0.03 5.38 -14.88
N GLY A 36 0.37 6.61 -14.54
CA GLY A 36 -0.47 7.46 -13.70
C GLY A 36 -1.93 7.55 -14.14
N PRO A 37 -2.23 7.85 -15.40
CA PRO A 37 -3.62 7.91 -15.88
C PRO A 37 -4.37 6.57 -15.73
N LEU A 38 -3.70 5.45 -15.94
CA LEU A 38 -4.30 4.14 -15.73
C LEU A 38 -4.64 3.91 -14.26
N ILE A 39 -3.74 4.29 -13.35
CA ILE A 39 -3.97 4.18 -11.92
C ILE A 39 -5.16 5.04 -11.52
N ASP A 40 -5.23 6.28 -11.99
CA ASP A 40 -6.35 7.18 -11.73
C ASP A 40 -7.67 6.56 -12.18
N GLN A 41 -7.69 5.99 -13.38
CA GLN A 41 -8.88 5.37 -13.93
C GLN A 41 -9.34 4.18 -13.09
N GLU A 42 -8.42 3.30 -12.71
CA GLU A 42 -8.75 2.11 -11.92
C GLU A 42 -9.24 2.49 -10.52
N LEU A 43 -8.63 3.48 -9.89
CA LEU A 43 -9.08 3.94 -8.59
C LEU A 43 -10.45 4.61 -8.67
N SER A 44 -10.72 5.33 -9.74
CA SER A 44 -12.05 5.91 -9.95
C SER A 44 -13.11 4.86 -10.21
N LEU A 45 -12.76 3.79 -10.91
CA LEU A 45 -13.67 2.65 -11.09
C LEU A 45 -13.95 1.94 -9.77
N ALA A 46 -12.94 1.80 -8.93
CA ALA A 46 -13.07 1.10 -7.65
C ALA A 46 -13.82 1.93 -6.60
N TYR A 47 -13.56 3.24 -6.53
CA TYR A 47 -14.05 4.10 -5.45
C TYR A 47 -14.99 5.20 -5.90
N GLY A 48 -15.25 5.30 -7.19
CA GLY A 48 -16.14 6.32 -7.73
C GLY A 48 -15.42 7.62 -8.06
N PRO A 49 -16.12 8.54 -8.76
CA PRO A 49 -15.51 9.78 -9.22
C PRO A 49 -15.19 10.78 -8.11
N LEU A 50 -15.80 10.63 -6.94
CA LEU A 50 -15.54 11.52 -5.80
C LEU A 50 -14.34 11.07 -4.97
N ASP A 51 -14.18 9.77 -4.75
CA ASP A 51 -13.12 9.24 -3.90
C ASP A 51 -11.91 8.73 -4.67
N GLY A 52 -12.08 8.35 -5.93
CA GLY A 52 -11.00 7.83 -6.75
C GLY A 52 -9.86 8.82 -6.96
N PRO A 53 -10.11 10.04 -7.47
CA PRO A 53 -9.05 11.02 -7.68
C PRO A 53 -8.30 11.40 -6.40
N PRO A 54 -8.98 11.65 -5.24
CA PRO A 54 -8.25 11.88 -4.00
C PRO A 54 -7.38 10.71 -3.56
N ALA A 55 -7.88 9.48 -3.75
CA ALA A 55 -7.09 8.28 -3.42
C ALA A 55 -5.84 8.20 -4.30
N ALA A 56 -5.99 8.41 -5.60
CA ALA A 56 -4.87 8.39 -6.53
C ALA A 56 -3.85 9.48 -6.19
N GLY A 57 -4.31 10.68 -5.88
CA GLY A 57 -3.45 11.79 -5.48
C GLY A 57 -2.70 11.50 -4.20
N ALA A 58 -3.37 10.94 -3.19
CA ALA A 58 -2.73 10.58 -1.93
C ALA A 58 -1.69 9.47 -2.12
N LEU A 59 -2.01 8.48 -2.93
CA LEU A 59 -1.06 7.41 -3.26
C LEU A 59 0.18 7.97 -3.95
N ALA A 60 -0.01 8.85 -4.92
CA ALA A 60 1.10 9.48 -5.64
C ALA A 60 1.98 10.31 -4.70
N ARG A 61 1.38 11.06 -3.78
CA ARG A 61 2.13 11.83 -2.78
C ARG A 61 2.90 10.93 -1.82
N LEU A 62 2.28 9.85 -1.38
CA LEU A 62 2.96 8.89 -0.51
C LEU A 62 4.15 8.26 -1.22
N ALA A 63 3.95 7.79 -2.45
CA ALA A 63 5.03 7.19 -3.23
C ALA A 63 6.18 8.19 -3.46
N ALA A 64 5.87 9.43 -3.81
CA ALA A 64 6.88 10.46 -4.02
C ALA A 64 7.65 10.78 -2.73
N THR A 65 6.96 10.82 -1.59
CA THR A 65 7.59 11.06 -0.29
C THR A 65 8.53 9.91 0.07
N LEU A 66 8.09 8.68 -0.13
CA LEU A 66 8.91 7.50 0.14
C LEU A 66 10.13 7.45 -0.77
N GLU A 67 10.00 7.88 -2.01
CA GLU A 67 11.12 7.95 -2.93
C GLU A 67 12.12 9.03 -2.52
N ARG A 68 11.62 10.23 -2.20
CA ARG A 68 12.47 11.40 -1.89
C ARG A 68 13.09 11.33 -0.51
N HIS A 69 12.32 10.89 0.48
CA HIS A 69 12.69 10.95 1.89
C HIS A 69 12.79 9.59 2.56
N GLY A 70 12.71 8.51 1.81
CA GLY A 70 12.88 7.17 2.37
C GLY A 70 14.28 6.98 2.95
N ARG A 71 14.37 6.23 4.05
CA ARG A 71 15.68 5.91 4.63
C ARG A 71 16.51 5.04 3.71
N ARG A 72 15.84 4.29 2.84
CA ARG A 72 16.45 3.51 1.78
C ARG A 72 15.46 3.37 0.63
N LYS A 73 15.95 2.94 -0.51
CA LYS A 73 15.07 2.66 -1.64
C LYS A 73 14.17 1.46 -1.29
N LEU A 74 12.87 1.64 -1.43
CA LEU A 74 11.91 0.56 -1.16
C LEU A 74 12.06 -0.54 -2.21
N ARG A 75 11.98 -1.77 -1.73
CA ARG A 75 11.92 -2.93 -2.60
C ARG A 75 10.47 -3.21 -2.95
N LEU A 76 10.12 -2.87 -4.18
CA LEU A 76 8.81 -3.19 -4.74
C LEU A 76 8.96 -4.41 -5.64
N ALA A 77 8.01 -5.33 -5.54
CA ALA A 77 8.02 -6.52 -6.38
C ALA A 77 7.55 -6.19 -7.79
N HIS A 78 7.87 -7.08 -8.72
CA HIS A 78 7.33 -7.01 -10.07
C HIS A 78 5.80 -7.06 -10.01
N PRO A 79 5.07 -6.33 -10.89
CA PRO A 79 3.60 -6.31 -10.85
C PRO A 79 2.94 -7.69 -10.86
N ALA A 80 3.56 -8.69 -11.47
CA ALA A 80 3.01 -10.05 -11.53
C ALA A 80 3.27 -10.88 -10.28
N GLU A 81 4.08 -10.40 -9.35
CA GLU A 81 4.43 -11.16 -8.15
C GLU A 81 3.24 -11.25 -7.20
N ALA A 82 2.96 -12.46 -6.71
CA ALA A 82 1.80 -12.68 -5.84
C ALA A 82 2.04 -12.17 -4.42
N ALA A 83 3.23 -12.41 -3.88
CA ALA A 83 3.52 -12.07 -2.49
C ALA A 83 4.10 -10.67 -2.35
N PRO A 84 3.69 -9.89 -1.34
CA PRO A 84 4.31 -8.60 -1.07
C PRO A 84 5.69 -8.76 -0.46
N THR A 85 6.57 -7.80 -0.76
CA THR A 85 7.88 -7.70 -0.10
C THR A 85 7.70 -7.19 1.34
N PRO A 86 8.72 -7.31 2.20
CA PRO A 86 8.67 -6.70 3.52
C PRO A 86 8.45 -5.19 3.48
N ASP A 87 9.04 -4.48 2.52
CA ASP A 87 8.83 -3.04 2.38
C ASP A 87 7.37 -2.73 1.99
N GLU A 88 6.82 -3.50 1.07
CA GLU A 88 5.41 -3.35 0.68
C GLU A 88 4.48 -3.62 1.86
N ARG A 89 4.78 -4.63 2.67
CA ARG A 89 3.99 -4.92 3.87
C ARG A 89 4.03 -3.76 4.86
N ALA A 90 5.18 -3.13 5.01
CA ALA A 90 5.30 -1.98 5.89
C ALA A 90 4.44 -0.81 5.41
N VAL A 91 4.38 -0.57 4.11
CA VAL A 91 3.51 0.47 3.55
C VAL A 91 2.03 0.14 3.79
N LEU A 92 1.63 -1.11 3.54
CA LEU A 92 0.26 -1.54 3.79
C LEU A 92 -0.10 -1.40 5.27
N LEU A 93 0.81 -1.75 6.16
CA LEU A 93 0.58 -1.62 7.60
C LEU A 93 0.49 -0.16 8.02
N LEU A 94 1.28 0.71 7.40
CA LEU A 94 1.18 2.16 7.64
C LEU A 94 -0.21 2.67 7.30
N LEU A 95 -0.77 2.24 6.18
CA LEU A 95 -2.13 2.62 5.78
C LEU A 95 -3.17 2.04 6.73
N ALA A 96 -3.01 0.80 7.15
CA ALA A 96 -3.91 0.15 8.09
C ALA A 96 -3.89 0.85 9.45
N ALA A 97 -2.71 1.20 9.94
CA ALA A 97 -2.57 1.94 11.20
C ALA A 97 -3.24 3.32 11.11
N SER A 98 -3.10 3.98 9.96
CA SER A 98 -3.74 5.28 9.73
C SER A 98 -5.26 5.17 9.73
N GLN A 99 -5.82 4.13 9.09
CA GLN A 99 -7.26 3.88 9.12
C GLN A 99 -7.76 3.62 10.54
N ALA A 100 -7.04 2.82 11.29
CA ALA A 100 -7.42 2.42 12.64
C ALA A 100 -7.11 3.50 13.69
N ARG A 101 -6.44 4.57 13.29
CA ARG A 101 -5.97 5.63 14.18
C ARG A 101 -5.04 5.10 15.28
N ASP A 102 -4.27 4.10 14.93
CA ASP A 102 -3.21 3.56 15.79
C ASP A 102 -1.95 4.41 15.58
N TRP A 103 -1.91 5.53 16.28
CA TRP A 103 -0.86 6.52 16.07
C TRP A 103 0.52 6.03 16.51
N ALA A 104 0.57 5.21 17.54
CA ALA A 104 1.84 4.65 18.01
C ALA A 104 2.46 3.74 16.94
N LEU A 105 1.66 2.88 16.34
CA LEU A 105 2.14 2.00 15.26
C LEU A 105 2.50 2.82 14.02
N ARG A 106 1.65 3.79 13.65
CA ARG A 106 1.94 4.69 12.53
C ARG A 106 3.30 5.36 12.71
N ASP A 107 3.54 5.93 13.88
CA ASP A 107 4.77 6.67 14.15
C ASP A 107 5.99 5.77 14.13
N ALA A 108 5.87 4.54 14.66
CA ALA A 108 6.94 3.56 14.60
C ALA A 108 7.30 3.19 13.15
N LEU A 109 6.28 3.00 12.30
CA LEU A 109 6.50 2.70 10.89
C LEU A 109 7.11 3.88 10.14
N LEU A 110 6.68 5.10 10.44
CA LEU A 110 7.25 6.30 9.83
C LEU A 110 8.72 6.48 10.21
N LEU A 111 9.08 6.18 11.47
CA LEU A 111 10.48 6.19 11.92
C LEU A 111 11.32 5.22 11.09
N TRP A 112 10.78 4.06 10.78
CA TRP A 112 11.49 3.03 10.05
C TRP A 112 11.59 3.33 8.55
N LEU A 113 10.51 3.88 7.97
CA LEU A 113 10.41 4.08 6.53
C LEU A 113 11.03 5.39 6.04
N VAL A 114 10.92 6.46 6.82
CA VAL A 114 11.11 7.83 6.31
C VAL A 114 12.04 8.62 7.22
N ARG A 115 12.92 9.42 6.60
CA ARG A 115 13.74 10.37 7.33
C ARG A 115 12.86 11.49 7.90
N PRO A 116 13.33 12.19 8.95
CA PRO A 116 12.49 13.19 9.64
C PRO A 116 11.83 14.21 8.70
N ALA A 117 12.56 14.66 7.67
CA ALA A 117 12.04 15.68 6.76
C ALA A 117 10.79 15.25 5.98
N GLY A 118 10.56 13.95 5.82
CA GLY A 118 9.41 13.44 5.05
C GLY A 118 8.26 12.91 5.89
N ARG A 119 8.40 12.85 7.22
CA ARG A 119 7.42 12.15 8.07
C ARG A 119 6.05 12.80 8.06
N ASP A 120 5.97 14.12 8.13
CA ASP A 120 4.69 14.82 8.11
C ASP A 120 3.95 14.60 6.79
N ALA A 121 4.64 14.72 5.68
CA ALA A 121 4.04 14.50 4.37
C ALA A 121 3.56 13.05 4.20
N ALA A 122 4.38 12.10 4.64
CA ALA A 122 4.01 10.68 4.58
C ALA A 122 2.81 10.38 5.47
N ALA A 123 2.78 10.94 6.67
CA ALA A 123 1.67 10.75 7.60
C ALA A 123 0.35 11.29 7.02
N ARG A 124 0.40 12.48 6.44
CA ARG A 124 -0.80 13.08 5.82
C ARG A 124 -1.28 12.30 4.60
N ALA A 125 -0.35 11.88 3.76
CA ALA A 125 -0.71 11.10 2.57
C ALA A 125 -1.29 9.74 2.96
N ALA A 126 -0.70 9.07 3.95
CA ALA A 126 -1.19 7.78 4.43
C ALA A 126 -2.58 7.92 5.05
N LEU A 127 -2.82 8.97 5.82
CA LEU A 127 -4.14 9.23 6.41
C LEU A 127 -5.19 9.48 5.34
N ALA A 128 -4.87 10.31 4.35
CA ALA A 128 -5.79 10.63 3.26
C ALA A 128 -6.10 9.40 2.41
N LEU A 129 -5.09 8.61 2.08
CA LEU A 129 -5.28 7.39 1.30
C LEU A 129 -6.09 6.36 2.11
N GLY A 130 -5.73 6.14 3.36
CA GLY A 130 -6.46 5.23 4.23
C GLY A 130 -7.93 5.60 4.37
N ALA A 131 -8.22 6.89 4.52
CA ALA A 131 -9.59 7.39 4.61
C ALA A 131 -10.38 7.16 3.30
N ALA A 132 -9.76 7.39 2.16
CA ALA A 132 -10.40 7.16 0.87
C ALA A 132 -10.72 5.68 0.65
N LEU A 133 -9.79 4.80 1.01
CA LEU A 133 -10.00 3.35 0.95
C LEU A 133 -11.15 2.92 1.86
N ASP A 134 -11.20 3.47 3.07
CA ASP A 134 -12.24 3.14 4.04
C ASP A 134 -13.62 3.59 3.54
N ARG A 135 -13.72 4.80 2.98
CA ARG A 135 -14.97 5.27 2.38
C ARG A 135 -15.42 4.38 1.22
N GLY A 136 -14.47 3.79 0.52
CA GLY A 136 -14.75 2.84 -0.56
C GLY A 136 -15.05 1.43 -0.08
N GLY A 137 -15.13 1.20 1.24
CA GLY A 137 -15.44 -0.11 1.81
C GLY A 137 -14.23 -1.02 1.97
N HIS A 138 -13.01 -0.50 1.87
CA HIS A 138 -11.78 -1.29 1.97
C HIS A 138 -11.05 -0.99 3.27
N ALA A 139 -11.45 -1.65 4.33
CA ALA A 139 -10.67 -1.66 5.57
C ALA A 139 -9.44 -2.54 5.39
N LEU A 140 -8.30 -2.04 5.86
CA LEU A 140 -7.03 -2.78 5.77
C LEU A 140 -6.74 -3.47 7.10
N PRO A 141 -6.28 -4.73 7.07
CA PRO A 141 -5.99 -5.45 8.30
C PRO A 141 -4.74 -4.90 8.98
N LEU A 142 -4.81 -4.74 10.31
CA LEU A 142 -3.67 -4.30 11.12
C LEU A 142 -2.64 -5.40 11.31
N ALA A 143 -3.10 -6.66 11.40
CA ALA A 143 -2.22 -7.78 11.62
C ALA A 143 -2.68 -8.96 10.79
N ARG A 144 -1.72 -9.73 10.32
CA ARG A 144 -1.99 -11.02 9.71
C ARG A 144 -1.50 -12.10 10.65
N VAL A 145 -2.38 -13.03 10.93
CA VAL A 145 -2.00 -14.23 11.64
C VAL A 145 -1.18 -15.06 10.64
N GLY A 146 0.10 -15.12 10.90
CA GLY A 146 1.04 -15.75 9.98
C GLY A 146 1.03 -17.21 10.02
#